data_3bb3b864bc840acf4f08c53fb084ff77
#
_entry.id   3bb3b864bc840acf4f08c53fb084ff77
#
_cell.length_a   1.000
_cell.length_b   1.000
_cell.length_c   1.000
_cell.angle_alpha   90.00
_cell.angle_beta   90.00
_cell.angle_gamma   90.00
#
_symmetry.space_group_name_H-M   'P 1'
#
loop_
_entity.id
_entity.type
_entity.pdbx_description
1 polymer ?
#
loop_
_entity_poly.entity_id
_entity_poly.type
_entity_poly.pdbx_seq_one_letter_code
_entity_poly.pdbx_strand_id
1 'polypeptide(L)'
;LWEIVAAVQEIAAATKFKIPGYITGSESGMAVYDPFAPVTNESTTIYGSDRDVFIFLVDDLNPIEIGKLPNGEPDLVFRGFYISNSEVGAKSCKIATMYMRGVCQNRYAWGVEDFSEITIRHTKFAAERFSDEAQPALRSFSNGSTTKVLDGIQAAQDAQIAEDEEQALKFLQKRVGLSARMAKAAYSRHGDEEQKPLKTIWDASNAITAIARDIPHQDNRLDLERKAGQLLDTVAA
;
A
#
# COMPACT_ATOMS: atom_id res chain seq x y z
N LEU A 1 14.70 17.80 -3.85
CA LEU A 1 13.83 17.59 -2.68
C LEU A 1 12.76 18.67 -2.56
N TRP A 2 13.14 19.98 -2.49
CA TRP A 2 12.15 21.06 -2.28
C TRP A 2 11.11 21.18 -3.38
N GLU A 3 11.45 20.93 -4.64
CA GLU A 3 10.50 20.90 -5.76
C GLU A 3 9.47 19.79 -5.61
N ILE A 4 9.88 18.61 -5.13
CA ILE A 4 8.97 17.50 -4.87
C ILE A 4 8.06 17.82 -3.69
N VAL A 5 8.60 18.39 -2.61
CA VAL A 5 7.81 18.78 -1.44
C VAL A 5 6.74 19.81 -1.82
N ALA A 6 7.12 20.84 -2.61
CA ALA A 6 6.15 21.84 -3.09
C ALA A 6 5.06 21.22 -3.96
N ALA A 7 5.43 20.34 -4.90
CA ALA A 7 4.48 19.64 -5.75
C ALA A 7 3.53 18.71 -4.96
N VAL A 8 4.05 18.02 -3.94
CA VAL A 8 3.24 17.20 -3.02
C VAL A 8 2.26 18.07 -2.21
N GLN A 9 2.70 19.23 -1.75
CA GLN A 9 1.82 20.18 -1.04
C GLN A 9 0.68 20.70 -1.94
N GLU A 10 0.97 20.98 -3.20
CA GLU A 10 -0.05 21.38 -4.18
C GLU A 10 -1.07 20.25 -4.42
N ILE A 11 -0.61 19.00 -4.54
CA ILE A 11 -1.48 17.83 -4.68
C ILE A 11 -2.34 17.66 -3.43
N ALA A 12 -1.73 17.70 -2.24
CA ALA A 12 -2.45 17.57 -0.98
C ALA A 12 -3.50 18.68 -0.80
N ALA A 13 -3.19 19.91 -1.20
CA ALA A 13 -4.15 21.02 -1.18
C ALA A 13 -5.28 20.88 -2.20
N ALA A 14 -5.04 20.23 -3.33
CA ALA A 14 -5.99 20.07 -4.43
C ALA A 14 -6.79 18.74 -4.38
N THR A 15 -6.44 17.85 -3.46
CA THR A 15 -7.04 16.52 -3.28
C THR A 15 -7.31 16.28 -1.80
N LYS A 16 -7.73 15.06 -1.46
CA LYS A 16 -7.93 14.65 -0.05
C LYS A 16 -6.75 13.80 0.49
N PHE A 17 -5.69 13.66 -0.29
CA PHE A 17 -4.52 12.89 0.12
C PHE A 17 -3.71 13.61 1.19
N LYS A 18 -3.40 12.89 2.26
CA LYS A 18 -2.60 13.37 3.39
C LYS A 18 -1.74 12.23 3.96
N ILE A 19 -0.86 12.56 4.89
CA ILE A 19 -0.22 11.52 5.71
C ILE A 19 -1.33 10.75 6.43
N PRO A 20 -1.33 9.40 6.37
CA PRO A 20 -2.38 8.59 7.01
C PRO A 20 -2.45 8.87 8.52
N GLY A 21 -3.65 8.67 9.07
CA GLY A 21 -3.84 8.58 10.51
C GLY A 21 -3.16 7.37 11.13
N TYR A 22 -3.45 7.08 12.38
CA TYR A 22 -2.80 6.00 13.11
C TYR A 22 -3.81 5.19 13.94
N ILE A 23 -3.43 3.97 14.28
CA ILE A 23 -4.24 3.12 15.16
C ILE A 23 -4.05 3.56 16.60
N THR A 24 -5.16 3.94 17.23
CA THR A 24 -5.21 4.38 18.63
C THR A 24 -6.00 3.39 19.48
N GLY A 25 -5.91 3.50 20.80
CA GLY A 25 -6.76 2.74 21.72
C GLY A 25 -6.33 1.31 22.01
N SER A 26 -5.12 0.88 21.61
CA SER A 26 -4.61 -0.47 21.91
C SER A 26 -4.52 -0.79 23.41
N GLU A 27 -4.34 0.21 24.27
CA GLU A 27 -4.30 0.05 25.74
C GLU A 27 -5.69 -0.25 26.33
N SER A 28 -6.78 0.14 25.65
CA SER A 28 -8.16 -0.13 26.08
C SER A 28 -8.74 -1.43 25.52
N GLY A 29 -7.96 -2.19 24.75
CA GLY A 29 -8.36 -3.47 24.17
C GLY A 29 -9.10 -3.37 22.83
N MET A 30 -9.38 -2.17 22.32
CA MET A 30 -9.99 -1.96 21.02
C MET A 30 -9.12 -1.00 20.19
N ALA A 31 -8.37 -1.54 19.24
CA ALA A 31 -7.59 -0.74 18.30
C ALA A 31 -8.53 -0.14 17.25
N VAL A 32 -8.59 1.20 17.19
CA VAL A 32 -9.42 1.94 16.24
C VAL A 32 -8.53 2.84 15.38
N TYR A 33 -8.77 2.85 14.08
CA TYR A 33 -8.08 3.75 13.17
C TYR A 33 -8.61 5.19 13.38
N ASP A 34 -7.70 6.11 13.71
CA ASP A 34 -8.01 7.54 13.85
C ASP A 34 -7.37 8.33 12.69
N PRO A 35 -8.16 8.84 11.73
CA PRO A 35 -7.65 9.63 10.62
C PRO A 35 -7.10 11.00 11.05
N PHE A 36 -7.38 11.46 12.26
CA PHE A 36 -6.94 12.74 12.81
C PHE A 36 -5.79 12.61 13.84
N ALA A 37 -5.29 11.39 14.05
CA ALA A 37 -4.16 11.17 14.94
C ALA A 37 -2.96 12.05 14.54
N PRO A 38 -2.27 12.67 15.50
CA PRO A 38 -1.12 13.51 15.21
C PRO A 38 0.01 12.69 14.58
N VAL A 39 0.64 13.25 13.54
CA VAL A 39 1.80 12.63 12.89
C VAL A 39 3.01 12.73 13.81
N THR A 40 3.61 11.59 14.12
CA THR A 40 4.85 11.46 14.89
C THR A 40 5.97 10.88 14.02
N ASN A 41 7.17 10.76 14.57
CA ASN A 41 8.28 10.08 13.89
C ASN A 41 7.98 8.59 13.64
N GLU A 42 7.17 7.96 14.49
CA GLU A 42 6.77 6.56 14.38
C GLU A 42 5.62 6.36 13.39
N SER A 43 4.69 7.32 13.32
CA SER A 43 3.50 7.23 12.46
C SER A 43 3.67 7.89 11.08
N THR A 44 4.75 8.66 10.87
CA THR A 44 4.99 9.29 9.56
C THR A 44 5.19 8.26 8.45
N THR A 45 4.74 8.64 7.26
CA THR A 45 4.97 7.87 6.02
C THR A 45 5.90 8.61 5.06
N ILE A 46 6.71 9.50 5.59
CA ILE A 46 7.80 10.18 4.88
C ILE A 46 9.11 9.55 5.33
N TYR A 47 9.83 8.96 4.40
CA TYR A 47 11.10 8.30 4.66
C TYR A 47 12.19 8.95 3.81
N GLY A 48 13.28 9.33 4.45
CA GLY A 48 14.42 9.94 3.79
C GLY A 48 15.72 9.26 4.19
N SER A 49 16.64 9.16 3.24
CA SER A 49 18.03 8.78 3.47
C SER A 49 18.93 9.83 2.82
N ASP A 50 20.22 9.62 2.84
CA ASP A 50 21.20 10.43 2.10
C ASP A 50 21.11 10.27 0.57
N ARG A 51 20.30 9.33 0.07
CA ARG A 51 20.21 8.97 -1.35
C ARG A 51 18.80 9.05 -1.90
N ASP A 52 17.79 8.61 -1.15
CA ASP A 52 16.44 8.39 -1.66
C ASP A 52 15.39 8.95 -0.69
N VAL A 53 14.28 9.44 -1.24
CA VAL A 53 13.10 9.90 -0.50
C VAL A 53 11.88 9.13 -0.96
N PHE A 54 11.06 8.72 0.01
CA PHE A 54 9.76 8.08 -0.20
C PHE A 54 8.69 8.84 0.58
N ILE A 55 7.59 9.13 -0.08
CA ILE A 55 6.43 9.80 0.52
C ILE A 55 5.20 8.97 0.18
N PHE A 56 4.46 8.55 1.19
CA PHE A 56 3.20 7.82 1.02
C PHE A 56 2.06 8.66 1.57
N LEU A 57 1.03 8.90 0.77
CA LEU A 57 -0.16 9.65 1.16
C LEU A 57 -1.41 8.82 0.86
N VAL A 58 -2.44 9.01 1.68
CA VAL A 58 -3.73 8.32 1.55
C VAL A 58 -4.90 9.30 1.71
N ASP A 59 -6.05 8.93 1.16
CA ASP A 59 -7.36 9.52 1.45
C ASP A 59 -8.08 8.64 2.48
N ASP A 60 -7.77 8.82 3.76
CA ASP A 60 -8.38 8.09 4.86
C ASP A 60 -9.69 8.73 5.38
N LEU A 61 -10.08 9.86 4.81
CA LEU A 61 -11.38 10.47 5.06
C LEU A 61 -12.50 9.91 4.18
N ASN A 62 -12.14 9.18 3.11
CA ASN A 62 -13.08 8.49 2.22
C ASN A 62 -12.73 6.99 2.16
N PRO A 63 -12.94 6.25 3.24
CA PRO A 63 -12.61 4.84 3.31
C PRO A 63 -13.47 4.01 2.34
N ILE A 64 -12.90 2.89 1.89
CA ILE A 64 -13.59 1.85 1.13
C ILE A 64 -13.79 0.67 2.07
N GLU A 65 -15.04 0.35 2.41
CA GLU A 65 -15.36 -0.83 3.22
C GLU A 65 -15.30 -2.09 2.34
N ILE A 66 -14.43 -3.03 2.72
CA ILE A 66 -14.18 -4.29 2.00
C ILE A 66 -14.74 -5.52 2.71
N GLY A 67 -15.40 -5.33 3.85
CA GLY A 67 -15.97 -6.38 4.68
C GLY A 67 -15.96 -6.01 6.16
N LYS A 68 -15.95 -7.02 7.01
CA LYS A 68 -15.89 -6.85 8.47
C LYS A 68 -14.73 -7.61 9.08
N LEU A 69 -14.14 -7.01 10.10
CA LEU A 69 -13.15 -7.64 10.96
C LEU A 69 -13.80 -8.66 11.91
N PRO A 70 -13.03 -9.57 12.52
CA PRO A 70 -13.55 -10.55 13.48
C PRO A 70 -14.29 -9.93 14.69
N ASN A 71 -13.94 -8.69 15.05
CA ASN A 71 -14.61 -7.94 16.11
C ASN A 71 -15.91 -7.24 15.67
N GLY A 72 -16.30 -7.38 14.39
CA GLY A 72 -17.50 -6.77 13.80
C GLY A 72 -17.33 -5.36 13.25
N GLU A 73 -16.20 -4.71 13.49
CA GLU A 73 -15.89 -3.41 12.92
C GLU A 73 -15.65 -3.50 11.39
N PRO A 74 -15.86 -2.41 10.64
CA PRO A 74 -15.62 -2.41 9.21
C PRO A 74 -14.13 -2.60 8.89
N ASP A 75 -13.83 -3.45 7.93
CA ASP A 75 -12.50 -3.58 7.35
C ASP A 75 -12.34 -2.55 6.24
N LEU A 76 -11.45 -1.59 6.46
CA LEU A 76 -11.32 -0.40 5.65
C LEU A 76 -10.03 -0.41 4.83
N VAL A 77 -10.15 -0.01 3.58
CA VAL A 77 -9.03 0.25 2.67
C VAL A 77 -9.09 1.71 2.21
N PHE A 78 -7.94 2.35 2.15
CA PHE A 78 -7.80 3.73 1.72
C PHE A 78 -7.06 3.80 0.38
N ARG A 79 -7.56 4.64 -0.53
CA ARG A 79 -6.78 5.01 -1.71
C ARG A 79 -5.55 5.80 -1.29
N GLY A 80 -4.47 5.59 -2.00
CA GLY A 80 -3.25 6.32 -1.77
C GLY A 80 -2.32 6.32 -2.97
N PHE A 81 -1.27 7.07 -2.86
CA PHE A 81 -0.16 7.02 -3.78
C PHE A 81 1.15 7.16 -3.04
N TYR A 82 2.21 6.74 -3.67
CA TYR A 82 3.55 7.02 -3.19
C TYR A 82 4.39 7.72 -4.25
N ILE A 83 5.32 8.52 -3.76
CA ILE A 83 6.38 9.12 -4.56
C ILE A 83 7.69 8.53 -4.07
N SER A 84 8.53 8.10 -5.00
CA SER A 84 9.93 7.75 -4.73
C SER A 84 10.84 8.56 -5.62
N ASN A 85 11.88 9.14 -5.03
CA ASN A 85 12.84 9.97 -5.75
C ASN A 85 14.27 9.68 -5.29
N SER A 86 15.22 9.69 -6.21
CA SER A 86 16.64 9.62 -5.88
C SER A 86 17.26 11.01 -5.85
N GLU A 87 17.74 11.42 -4.69
CA GLU A 87 18.40 12.71 -4.49
C GLU A 87 19.79 12.78 -5.17
N VAL A 88 20.36 11.62 -5.45
CA VAL A 88 21.67 11.49 -6.15
C VAL A 88 21.51 11.18 -7.64
N GLY A 89 20.27 11.22 -8.16
CA GLY A 89 19.99 11.00 -9.59
C GLY A 89 20.17 9.55 -10.06
N ALA A 90 20.28 8.58 -9.14
CA ALA A 90 20.47 7.18 -9.49
C ALA A 90 19.19 6.52 -10.04
N LYS A 91 18.02 7.07 -9.71
CA LYS A 91 16.70 6.59 -10.16
C LYS A 91 15.84 7.78 -10.56
N SER A 92 14.92 7.58 -11.51
CA SER A 92 13.90 8.57 -11.85
C SER A 92 12.90 8.76 -10.69
N CYS A 93 12.28 9.93 -10.64
CA CYS A 93 11.13 10.14 -9.77
C CYS A 93 9.97 9.26 -10.26
N LYS A 94 9.36 8.52 -9.35
CA LYS A 94 8.20 7.67 -9.62
C LYS A 94 7.04 8.07 -8.75
N ILE A 95 5.84 8.07 -9.35
CA ILE A 95 4.57 8.29 -8.66
C ILE A 95 3.70 7.11 -9.02
N ALA A 96 3.22 6.39 -8.04
CA ALA A 96 2.37 5.24 -8.29
C ALA A 96 1.23 5.13 -7.28
N THR A 97 0.11 4.61 -7.73
CA THR A 97 -1.06 4.35 -6.90
C THR A 97 -0.79 3.20 -5.94
N MET A 98 -1.45 3.26 -4.81
CA MET A 98 -1.46 2.20 -3.81
C MET A 98 -2.78 2.19 -3.06
N TYR A 99 -3.01 1.12 -2.33
CA TYR A 99 -4.06 1.02 -1.33
C TYR A 99 -3.46 0.68 0.02
N MET A 100 -4.02 1.24 1.09
CA MET A 100 -3.59 0.95 2.46
C MET A 100 -4.76 0.42 3.27
N ARG A 101 -4.58 -0.73 3.92
CA ARG A 101 -5.57 -1.30 4.83
C ARG A 101 -5.44 -0.64 6.20
N GLY A 102 -6.54 -0.10 6.73
CA GLY A 102 -6.54 0.71 7.96
C GLY A 102 -6.08 -0.05 9.20
N VAL A 103 -6.57 -1.27 9.38
CA VAL A 103 -6.36 -2.11 10.57
C VAL A 103 -4.89 -2.47 10.82
N CYS A 104 -4.10 -2.67 9.79
CA CYS A 104 -2.71 -3.13 9.90
C CYS A 104 -1.72 -2.22 9.18
N GLN A 105 -2.20 -1.18 8.53
CA GLN A 105 -1.40 -0.28 7.68
C GLN A 105 -0.59 -1.00 6.60
N ASN A 106 -1.08 -2.16 6.16
CA ASN A 106 -0.53 -2.86 5.00
C ASN A 106 -0.72 -2.02 3.76
N ARG A 107 0.33 -1.91 2.94
CA ARG A 107 0.31 -1.17 1.68
C ARG A 107 0.38 -2.15 0.52
N TYR A 108 -0.50 -1.97 -0.45
CA TYR A 108 -0.53 -2.71 -1.70
C TYR A 108 -0.23 -1.74 -2.84
N ALA A 109 0.93 -1.85 -3.48
CA ALA A 109 1.24 -1.11 -4.69
C ALA A 109 0.47 -1.76 -5.84
N TRP A 110 -0.79 -1.33 -6.01
CA TRP A 110 -1.78 -1.96 -6.88
C TRP A 110 -2.44 -0.91 -7.77
N GLY A 111 -2.42 -1.15 -9.07
CA GLY A 111 -2.96 -0.24 -10.08
C GLY A 111 -4.22 -0.80 -10.74
N VAL A 112 -5.32 -0.89 -10.00
CA VAL A 112 -6.62 -1.39 -10.51
C VAL A 112 -7.33 -0.42 -11.45
N GLU A 113 -6.98 0.86 -11.37
CA GLU A 113 -7.60 1.93 -12.15
C GLU A 113 -6.73 2.33 -13.36
N ASP A 114 -7.21 3.29 -14.16
CA ASP A 114 -6.56 3.71 -15.40
C ASP A 114 -5.15 4.31 -15.23
N PHE A 115 -4.77 4.62 -13.98
CA PHE A 115 -3.45 5.12 -13.62
C PHE A 115 -2.78 4.18 -12.62
N SER A 116 -1.60 3.65 -12.98
CA SER A 116 -0.80 2.80 -12.09
C SER A 116 0.54 3.44 -11.70
N GLU A 117 1.32 3.92 -12.64
CA GLU A 117 2.64 4.52 -12.39
C GLU A 117 2.97 5.61 -13.43
N ILE A 118 3.55 6.72 -12.98
CA ILE A 118 4.20 7.74 -13.81
C ILE A 118 5.68 7.79 -13.44
N THR A 119 6.55 7.80 -14.45
CA THR A 119 7.99 7.93 -14.26
C THR A 119 8.50 9.23 -14.87
N ILE A 120 9.07 10.10 -14.05
CA ILE A 120 9.60 11.40 -14.45
C ILE A 120 11.13 11.37 -14.34
N ARG A 121 11.82 11.53 -15.48
CA ARG A 121 13.28 11.62 -15.51
C ARG A 121 13.76 12.96 -14.96
N HIS A 122 14.90 12.95 -14.26
CA HIS A 122 15.57 14.16 -13.78
C HIS A 122 16.08 15.00 -14.96
N THR A 123 15.30 15.98 -15.35
CA THR A 123 15.63 16.97 -16.38
C THR A 123 15.25 18.35 -15.86
N LYS A 124 15.70 19.41 -16.53
CA LYS A 124 15.29 20.79 -16.19
C LYS A 124 13.77 21.03 -16.28
N PHE A 125 13.04 20.13 -16.94
CA PHE A 125 11.57 20.19 -17.08
C PHE A 125 10.83 19.22 -16.12
N ALA A 126 11.53 18.61 -15.17
CA ALA A 126 10.93 17.59 -14.31
C ALA A 126 9.76 18.13 -13.47
N ALA A 127 9.88 19.35 -12.94
CA ALA A 127 8.82 19.99 -12.15
C ALA A 127 7.57 20.30 -13.00
N GLU A 128 7.76 20.82 -14.22
CA GLU A 128 6.67 21.08 -15.17
C GLU A 128 5.94 19.77 -15.53
N ARG A 129 6.67 18.73 -15.89
CA ARG A 129 6.12 17.41 -16.18
C ARG A 129 5.39 16.80 -14.98
N PHE A 130 5.87 17.03 -13.76
CA PHE A 130 5.19 16.59 -12.57
C PHE A 130 3.80 17.25 -12.45
N SER A 131 3.72 18.56 -12.64
CA SER A 131 2.44 19.29 -12.63
C SER A 131 1.52 18.84 -13.75
N ASP A 132 2.04 18.68 -14.96
CA ASP A 132 1.23 18.39 -16.15
C ASP A 132 0.72 16.94 -16.22
N GLU A 133 1.54 15.99 -15.77
CA GLU A 133 1.23 14.55 -15.88
C GLU A 133 0.66 13.99 -14.57
N ALA A 134 1.29 14.26 -13.43
CA ALA A 134 0.94 13.62 -12.17
C ALA A 134 -0.29 14.25 -11.49
N GLN A 135 -0.41 15.57 -11.46
CA GLN A 135 -1.53 16.22 -10.79
C GLN A 135 -2.91 15.83 -11.39
N PRO A 136 -3.12 15.87 -12.72
CA PRO A 136 -4.39 15.44 -13.30
C PRO A 136 -4.70 13.97 -13.03
N ALA A 137 -3.69 13.10 -13.14
CA ALA A 137 -3.84 11.66 -12.89
C ALA A 137 -4.24 11.38 -11.43
N LEU A 138 -3.59 12.03 -10.45
CA LEU A 138 -3.91 11.86 -9.04
C LEU A 138 -5.28 12.45 -8.67
N ARG A 139 -5.69 13.55 -9.30
CA ARG A 139 -7.07 14.10 -9.15
C ARG A 139 -8.11 13.14 -9.71
N SER A 140 -7.86 12.55 -10.88
CA SER A 140 -8.75 11.54 -11.46
C SER A 140 -8.85 10.33 -10.55
N PHE A 141 -7.72 9.82 -10.06
CA PHE A 141 -7.65 8.71 -9.12
C PHE A 141 -8.38 9.00 -7.80
N SER A 142 -8.23 10.20 -7.23
CA SER A 142 -8.94 10.61 -6.01
C SER A 142 -10.46 10.57 -6.15
N ASN A 143 -10.98 10.86 -7.36
CA ASN A 143 -12.41 10.93 -7.64
C ASN A 143 -12.95 9.68 -8.36
N GLY A 144 -12.09 8.68 -8.62
CA GLY A 144 -12.45 7.45 -9.33
C GLY A 144 -13.50 6.60 -8.61
N SER A 145 -14.16 5.70 -9.35
CA SER A 145 -15.09 4.72 -8.77
C SER A 145 -14.36 3.74 -7.87
N THR A 146 -15.03 3.27 -6.81
CA THR A 146 -14.52 2.19 -5.94
C THR A 146 -14.84 0.79 -6.47
N THR A 147 -15.65 0.67 -7.52
CA THR A 147 -16.19 -0.60 -7.98
C THR A 147 -15.09 -1.60 -8.35
N LYS A 148 -14.14 -1.18 -9.20
CA LYS A 148 -13.03 -2.06 -9.63
C LYS A 148 -12.19 -2.57 -8.44
N VAL A 149 -11.99 -1.73 -7.44
CA VAL A 149 -11.24 -2.10 -6.23
C VAL A 149 -12.02 -3.13 -5.41
N LEU A 150 -13.30 -2.89 -5.19
CA LEU A 150 -14.18 -3.80 -4.46
C LEU A 150 -14.28 -5.14 -5.17
N ASP A 151 -14.52 -5.14 -6.48
CA ASP A 151 -14.61 -6.36 -7.29
C ASP A 151 -13.28 -7.14 -7.26
N GLY A 152 -12.15 -6.46 -7.40
CA GLY A 152 -10.83 -7.09 -7.35
C GLY A 152 -10.49 -7.66 -5.97
N ILE A 153 -10.82 -6.97 -4.88
CA ILE A 153 -10.64 -7.50 -3.52
C ILE A 153 -11.56 -8.68 -3.27
N GLN A 154 -12.83 -8.61 -3.68
CA GLN A 154 -13.76 -9.72 -3.58
C GLN A 154 -13.26 -10.94 -4.35
N ALA A 155 -12.82 -10.75 -5.60
CA ALA A 155 -12.23 -11.83 -6.39
C ALA A 155 -11.00 -12.45 -5.70
N ALA A 156 -10.16 -11.64 -5.05
CA ALA A 156 -8.99 -12.12 -4.31
C ALA A 156 -9.38 -12.87 -3.03
N GLN A 157 -10.47 -12.49 -2.37
CA GLN A 157 -11.02 -13.19 -1.21
C GLN A 157 -11.64 -14.54 -1.59
N ASP A 158 -12.22 -14.64 -2.77
CA ASP A 158 -12.86 -15.87 -3.27
C ASP A 158 -11.85 -16.84 -3.91
N ALA A 159 -10.72 -16.33 -4.40
CA ALA A 159 -9.69 -17.12 -5.10
C ALA A 159 -8.87 -17.97 -4.12
N GLN A 160 -9.29 -19.22 -3.94
CA GLN A 160 -8.60 -20.18 -3.08
C GLN A 160 -7.29 -20.68 -3.71
N ILE A 161 -6.20 -20.69 -2.93
CA ILE A 161 -4.84 -21.08 -3.33
C ILE A 161 -4.26 -22.22 -2.50
N ALA A 162 -4.81 -22.49 -1.33
CA ALA A 162 -4.31 -23.52 -0.42
C ALA A 162 -5.42 -24.07 0.48
N GLU A 163 -5.34 -25.35 0.78
CA GLU A 163 -6.20 -26.01 1.76
C GLU A 163 -5.50 -26.15 3.13
N ASP A 164 -4.18 -26.26 3.12
CA ASP A 164 -3.32 -26.47 4.28
C ASP A 164 -2.04 -25.60 4.25
N GLU A 165 -1.24 -25.68 5.31
CA GLU A 165 0.01 -24.96 5.47
C GLU A 165 1.03 -25.31 4.38
N GLU A 166 1.18 -26.60 4.02
CA GLU A 166 2.16 -27.03 3.03
C GLU A 166 1.89 -26.39 1.67
N GLN A 167 0.62 -26.39 1.23
CA GLN A 167 0.21 -25.76 -0.01
C GLN A 167 0.40 -24.25 0.03
N ALA A 168 0.07 -23.59 1.15
CA ALA A 168 0.25 -22.16 1.33
C ALA A 168 1.75 -21.78 1.25
N LEU A 169 2.63 -22.49 1.95
CA LEU A 169 4.07 -22.28 1.89
C LEU A 169 4.63 -22.52 0.48
N LYS A 170 4.16 -23.55 -0.21
CA LYS A 170 4.53 -23.85 -1.60
C LYS A 170 4.09 -22.73 -2.55
N PHE A 171 2.87 -22.20 -2.38
CA PHE A 171 2.38 -21.08 -3.16
C PHE A 171 3.27 -19.84 -2.97
N LEU A 172 3.52 -19.42 -1.73
CA LEU A 172 4.37 -18.27 -1.42
C LEU A 172 5.80 -18.42 -1.98
N GLN A 173 6.36 -19.62 -1.97
CA GLN A 173 7.69 -19.86 -2.53
C GLN A 173 7.68 -19.92 -4.07
N LYS A 174 6.76 -20.64 -4.68
CA LYS A 174 6.81 -20.95 -6.12
C LYS A 174 6.16 -19.88 -6.99
N ARG A 175 5.05 -19.28 -6.53
CA ARG A 175 4.30 -18.28 -7.30
C ARG A 175 4.74 -16.87 -6.98
N VAL A 176 5.01 -16.57 -5.70
CA VAL A 176 5.44 -15.22 -5.26
C VAL A 176 6.96 -15.07 -5.30
N GLY A 177 7.70 -16.18 -5.24
CA GLY A 177 9.17 -16.17 -5.24
C GLY A 177 9.76 -15.75 -3.91
N LEU A 178 9.09 -16.05 -2.78
CA LEU A 178 9.67 -15.85 -1.45
C LEU A 178 10.67 -16.97 -1.12
N SER A 179 11.73 -16.61 -0.38
CA SER A 179 12.57 -17.64 0.23
C SER A 179 11.77 -18.48 1.23
N ALA A 180 12.20 -19.71 1.51
CA ALA A 180 11.51 -20.58 2.48
C ALA A 180 11.35 -19.91 3.87
N ARG A 181 12.36 -19.14 4.30
CA ARG A 181 12.33 -18.38 5.55
C ARG A 181 11.24 -17.28 5.51
N MET A 182 11.18 -16.52 4.43
CA MET A 182 10.18 -15.46 4.28
C MET A 182 8.77 -16.02 4.15
N ALA A 183 8.58 -17.11 3.40
CA ALA A 183 7.30 -17.77 3.27
C ALA A 183 6.75 -18.23 4.63
N LYS A 184 7.61 -18.85 5.45
CA LYS A 184 7.23 -19.27 6.80
C LYS A 184 6.93 -18.09 7.72
N ALA A 185 7.71 -17.02 7.64
CA ALA A 185 7.45 -15.79 8.41
C ALA A 185 6.11 -15.14 8.00
N ALA A 186 5.82 -15.07 6.70
CA ALA A 186 4.57 -14.53 6.18
C ALA A 186 3.36 -15.37 6.64
N TYR A 187 3.46 -16.70 6.55
CA TYR A 187 2.39 -17.59 7.00
C TYR A 187 2.11 -17.45 8.51
N SER A 188 3.17 -17.45 9.34
CA SER A 188 3.02 -17.28 10.79
C SER A 188 2.41 -15.92 11.14
N ARG A 189 2.95 -14.84 10.55
CA ARG A 189 2.47 -13.47 10.81
C ARG A 189 0.99 -13.31 10.42
N HIS A 190 0.58 -13.90 9.29
CA HIS A 190 -0.83 -13.89 8.89
C HIS A 190 -1.72 -14.57 9.93
N GLY A 191 -1.32 -15.75 10.42
CA GLY A 191 -2.05 -16.46 11.46
C GLY A 191 -2.19 -15.65 12.75
N ASP A 192 -1.12 -14.96 13.16
CA ASP A 192 -1.10 -14.12 14.36
C ASP A 192 -2.01 -12.88 14.22
N GLU A 193 -2.01 -12.23 13.06
CA GLU A 193 -2.75 -10.97 12.84
C GLU A 193 -4.22 -11.20 12.43
N GLU A 194 -4.47 -12.13 11.52
CA GLU A 194 -5.81 -12.38 10.97
C GLU A 194 -6.59 -13.46 11.72
N GLN A 195 -5.93 -14.20 12.63
CA GLN A 195 -6.53 -15.30 13.43
C GLN A 195 -7.22 -16.36 12.56
N LYS A 196 -6.72 -16.58 11.36
CA LYS A 196 -7.22 -17.56 10.39
C LYS A 196 -6.09 -18.15 9.54
N PRO A 197 -6.30 -19.35 8.94
CA PRO A 197 -5.32 -19.92 8.01
C PRO A 197 -5.24 -19.12 6.72
N LEU A 198 -4.04 -19.10 6.11
CA LEU A 198 -3.81 -18.49 4.79
C LEU A 198 -4.35 -19.41 3.70
N LYS A 199 -5.46 -19.03 3.06
CA LYS A 199 -6.14 -19.86 2.06
C LYS A 199 -6.40 -19.18 0.72
N THR A 200 -6.42 -17.84 0.67
CA THR A 200 -6.85 -17.09 -0.51
C THR A 200 -5.73 -16.18 -1.05
N ILE A 201 -5.92 -15.63 -2.24
CA ILE A 201 -5.04 -14.60 -2.82
C ILE A 201 -4.99 -13.38 -1.88
N TRP A 202 -6.13 -12.98 -1.31
CA TRP A 202 -6.20 -11.89 -0.35
C TRP A 202 -5.36 -12.18 0.91
N ASP A 203 -5.46 -13.39 1.46
CA ASP A 203 -4.66 -13.80 2.62
C ASP A 203 -3.16 -13.78 2.30
N ALA A 204 -2.76 -14.27 1.12
CA ALA A 204 -1.36 -14.24 0.68
C ALA A 204 -0.85 -12.81 0.54
N SER A 205 -1.65 -11.90 -0.06
CA SER A 205 -1.29 -10.49 -0.21
C SER A 205 -1.13 -9.81 1.17
N ASN A 206 -2.03 -10.07 2.11
CA ASN A 206 -1.91 -9.60 3.50
C ASN A 206 -0.65 -10.15 4.18
N ALA A 207 -0.36 -11.44 4.04
CA ALA A 207 0.81 -12.07 4.63
C ALA A 207 2.13 -11.45 4.13
N ILE A 208 2.22 -11.15 2.83
CA ILE A 208 3.40 -10.54 2.22
C ILE A 208 3.58 -9.10 2.72
N THR A 209 2.51 -8.32 2.75
CA THR A 209 2.58 -6.93 3.22
C THR A 209 2.81 -6.85 4.72
N ALA A 210 2.38 -7.83 5.50
CA ALA A 210 2.66 -7.91 6.93
C ALA A 210 4.17 -8.05 7.21
N ILE A 211 4.87 -8.94 6.51
CA ILE A 211 6.33 -9.06 6.66
C ILE A 211 7.09 -7.88 6.02
N ALA A 212 6.51 -7.20 5.05
CA ALA A 212 7.10 -6.02 4.44
C ALA A 212 7.27 -4.87 5.44
N ARG A 213 6.38 -4.75 6.43
CA ARG A 213 6.46 -3.70 7.47
C ARG A 213 7.73 -3.77 8.31
N ASP A 214 8.28 -4.96 8.49
CA ASP A 214 9.50 -5.18 9.29
C ASP A 214 10.78 -4.89 8.50
N ILE A 215 10.68 -4.54 7.21
CA ILE A 215 11.84 -4.24 6.38
C ILE A 215 12.23 -2.76 6.50
N PRO A 216 13.43 -2.46 7.02
CA PRO A 216 13.85 -1.08 7.27
C PRO A 216 14.12 -0.29 5.99
N HIS A 217 14.57 -0.96 4.90
CA HIS A 217 14.87 -0.32 3.61
C HIS A 217 13.62 -0.22 2.75
N GLN A 218 13.18 1.01 2.46
CA GLN A 218 11.93 1.27 1.74
C GLN A 218 11.88 0.67 0.34
N ASP A 219 12.99 0.61 -0.40
CA ASP A 219 13.04 -0.08 -1.70
C ASP A 219 12.65 -1.57 -1.58
N ASN A 220 13.28 -2.28 -0.65
CA ASN A 220 13.03 -3.70 -0.43
C ASN A 220 11.59 -3.94 0.10
N ARG A 221 11.11 -3.04 0.95
CA ARG A 221 9.74 -3.05 1.43
C ARG A 221 8.77 -2.89 0.27
N LEU A 222 8.97 -1.88 -0.56
CA LEU A 222 8.13 -1.59 -1.72
C LEU A 222 8.13 -2.74 -2.75
N ASP A 223 9.24 -3.48 -2.90
CA ASP A 223 9.28 -4.67 -3.76
C ASP A 223 8.32 -5.77 -3.28
N LEU A 224 8.16 -5.97 -1.96
CA LEU A 224 7.17 -6.89 -1.43
C LEU A 224 5.73 -6.34 -1.56
N GLU A 225 5.53 -5.05 -1.32
CA GLU A 225 4.24 -4.39 -1.50
C GLU A 225 3.76 -4.47 -2.97
N ARG A 226 4.69 -4.37 -3.93
CA ARG A 226 4.41 -4.60 -5.37
C ARG A 226 4.07 -6.06 -5.67
N LYS A 227 4.77 -7.01 -5.09
CA LYS A 227 4.44 -8.45 -5.26
C LYS A 227 3.05 -8.76 -4.73
N ALA A 228 2.65 -8.16 -3.61
CA ALA A 228 1.30 -8.29 -3.08
C ALA A 228 0.26 -7.69 -4.04
N GLY A 229 0.51 -6.51 -4.60
CA GLY A 229 -0.34 -5.90 -5.63
C GLY A 229 -0.44 -6.77 -6.89
N GLN A 230 0.68 -7.30 -7.39
CA GLN A 230 0.71 -8.20 -8.55
C GLN A 230 -0.11 -9.48 -8.34
N LEU A 231 -0.20 -9.99 -7.09
CA LEU A 231 -1.09 -11.11 -6.80
C LEU A 231 -2.56 -10.72 -6.99
N LEU A 232 -2.94 -9.53 -6.54
CA LEU A 232 -4.31 -9.02 -6.71
C LEU A 232 -4.64 -8.86 -8.21
N ASP A 233 -3.68 -8.42 -9.04
CA ASP A 233 -3.85 -8.31 -10.49
C ASP A 233 -4.17 -9.65 -11.15
N THR A 234 -3.75 -10.77 -10.59
CA THR A 234 -4.02 -12.10 -11.18
C THR A 234 -5.49 -12.50 -11.17
N VAL A 235 -6.32 -11.82 -10.39
CA VAL A 235 -7.75 -12.14 -10.19
C VAL A 235 -8.68 -10.96 -10.45
N ALA A 236 -8.14 -9.75 -10.59
CA ALA A 236 -8.88 -8.51 -10.81
C ALA A 236 -9.20 -8.26 -12.30
N ALA A 237 -9.36 -9.32 -13.12
CA ALA A 237 -9.58 -9.24 -14.57
C ALA A 237 -11.05 -9.04 -14.95
#